data_550214f49f1c70d297946eadcc1c465e
#
_entry.id   550214f49f1c70d297946eadcc1c465e
#
_cell.length_a   1.000
_cell.length_b   1.000
_cell.length_c   1.000
_cell.angle_alpha   90.00
_cell.angle_beta   90.00
_cell.angle_gamma   90.00
#
_symmetry.space_group_name_H-M   'P 1'
#
loop_
_entity.id
_entity.type
_entity.pdbx_description
1 polymer ?
#
loop_
_entity_poly.entity_id
_entity_poly.type
_entity_poly.pdbx_seq_one_letter_code
_entity_poly.pdbx_strand_id
1 'polypeptide(L)'
;MADKSKSKQVYISVLALTMMNVSMVAGLANDVQQSFYGLASITYFAIGAICFFIPTALVAAELATGWSQRGGIFRWVGEGLGKGWALTCLLILWFETMLNFGIAMPSFTATVLFYTPNYDAAVKFAQNPQHEVLIMTGFIILYWFLTFLATKGVKAFANLAKYGVIIGSLIPLVVMIILAIVWVAQGHQPAIPISPKGLIPKWNCMGTLALAAGVFFSYTGIDMNAAHIKQLRHPEKEFPKAMFISVILAFLIFVIGTVIIAIIVPEKQINILYTLFTVFRVLGSTIGMPWLYMVLVWALLCNTIAMVVTNMAGPSFMLGQAGGSGFLPHWFQKKNKHKMPARLMYTQIAGMTIIAYLVKLIPNVEGFVVLLTQTITVLYLFYYVLMFTAFIKLRYDQPNRPRSFKVPGGKFGAWLVGGIGIISSIFCIVLAIYPPTQVKSEVGSPVVYVSVILILVAVVLGVCFVLYQLSKHHNWVDPNNKFAPFTWEIEGLKKPGKVTSNVPTTIMSKDQNPMGMPIKRPYKPDAQVSEDVIKKSETPSPSEN
;
A
#
# COMPACT_ATOMS: atom_id res chain seq x y z
N MET A 1 -3.20 -48.46 -6.29
CA MET A 1 -4.09 -47.47 -6.92
C MET A 1 -3.63 -46.07 -6.48
N ALA A 2 -2.89 -45.38 -7.36
CA ALA A 2 -2.36 -44.05 -7.06
C ALA A 2 -3.41 -43.01 -7.40
N ASP A 3 -3.86 -42.31 -6.38
CA ASP A 3 -4.86 -41.23 -6.48
C ASP A 3 -4.29 -40.06 -7.30
N LYS A 4 -4.78 -39.93 -8.54
CA LYS A 4 -4.47 -38.83 -9.47
C LYS A 4 -5.39 -37.63 -9.17
N SER A 5 -5.30 -37.07 -7.98
CA SER A 5 -5.85 -35.73 -7.72
C SER A 5 -4.87 -34.68 -8.30
N LYS A 6 -4.90 -34.49 -9.61
CA LYS A 6 -4.28 -33.32 -10.27
C LYS A 6 -5.07 -32.06 -9.86
N SER A 7 -4.65 -31.37 -8.80
CA SER A 7 -5.16 -30.05 -8.52
C SER A 7 -4.88 -29.14 -9.73
N LYS A 8 -5.93 -28.72 -10.44
CA LYS A 8 -5.84 -27.74 -11.54
C LYS A 8 -5.16 -26.49 -11.00
N GLN A 9 -4.00 -26.16 -11.55
CA GLN A 9 -3.30 -24.92 -11.21
C GLN A 9 -4.14 -23.75 -11.71
N VAL A 10 -4.67 -22.95 -10.78
CA VAL A 10 -5.47 -21.76 -11.11
C VAL A 10 -4.51 -20.62 -11.43
N TYR A 11 -4.55 -20.12 -12.67
CA TYR A 11 -3.80 -18.95 -13.11
C TYR A 11 -4.63 -17.69 -12.92
N ILE A 12 -3.96 -16.60 -12.52
CA ILE A 12 -4.53 -15.26 -12.50
C ILE A 12 -4.41 -14.68 -13.91
N SER A 13 -5.50 -14.11 -14.44
CA SER A 13 -5.46 -13.39 -15.72
C SER A 13 -4.84 -12.00 -15.55
N VAL A 14 -4.35 -11.42 -16.66
CA VAL A 14 -3.86 -10.02 -16.70
C VAL A 14 -4.91 -9.06 -16.14
N LEU A 15 -6.18 -9.22 -16.54
CA LEU A 15 -7.27 -8.38 -16.04
C LEU A 15 -7.47 -8.53 -14.53
N ALA A 16 -7.42 -9.76 -14.00
CA ALA A 16 -7.58 -9.98 -12.57
C ALA A 16 -6.43 -9.33 -11.78
N LEU A 17 -5.18 -9.45 -12.24
CA LEU A 17 -4.04 -8.78 -11.62
C LEU A 17 -4.16 -7.25 -11.72
N THR A 18 -4.59 -6.73 -12.87
CA THR A 18 -4.86 -5.30 -13.04
C THR A 18 -5.90 -4.80 -12.02
N MET A 19 -7.02 -5.52 -11.86
CA MET A 19 -8.04 -5.15 -10.88
C MET A 19 -7.52 -5.23 -9.44
N MET A 20 -6.69 -6.22 -9.13
CA MET A 20 -6.03 -6.31 -7.82
C MET A 20 -5.10 -5.11 -7.60
N ASN A 21 -4.31 -4.69 -8.58
CA ASN A 21 -3.45 -3.52 -8.48
C ASN A 21 -4.26 -2.24 -8.29
N VAL A 22 -5.28 -2.02 -9.11
CA VAL A 22 -6.15 -0.85 -9.02
C VAL A 22 -6.85 -0.80 -7.66
N SER A 23 -7.31 -1.94 -7.14
CA SER A 23 -7.99 -2.01 -5.85
C SER A 23 -7.08 -1.69 -4.66
N MET A 24 -5.77 -1.91 -4.78
CA MET A 24 -4.81 -1.55 -3.73
C MET A 24 -4.47 -0.06 -3.72
N VAL A 25 -4.57 0.59 -4.88
CA VAL A 25 -4.15 1.98 -5.10
C VAL A 25 -5.35 2.93 -5.08
N ALA A 26 -6.40 2.61 -5.84
CA ALA A 26 -7.51 3.54 -6.09
C ALA A 26 -8.63 3.44 -5.04
N GLY A 27 -8.80 4.50 -4.25
CA GLY A 27 -9.89 4.64 -3.28
C GLY A 27 -10.50 6.04 -3.33
N LEU A 28 -11.84 6.15 -3.50
CA LEU A 28 -12.56 7.42 -3.58
C LEU A 28 -12.35 8.35 -2.36
N ALA A 29 -12.07 7.79 -1.19
CA ALA A 29 -11.82 8.58 0.01
C ALA A 29 -10.53 9.44 -0.11
N ASN A 30 -9.54 8.96 -0.86
CA ASN A 30 -8.29 9.69 -1.08
C ASN A 30 -8.47 10.89 -2.02
N ASP A 31 -9.50 10.88 -2.88
CA ASP A 31 -9.75 11.92 -3.87
C ASP A 31 -10.22 13.22 -3.22
N VAL A 32 -10.90 13.14 -2.06
CA VAL A 32 -11.41 14.31 -1.34
C VAL A 32 -10.27 15.23 -0.92
N GLN A 33 -9.17 14.69 -0.37
CA GLN A 33 -8.04 15.50 0.06
C GLN A 33 -7.37 16.24 -1.11
N GLN A 34 -7.38 15.67 -2.31
CA GLN A 34 -6.77 16.28 -3.48
C GLN A 34 -7.69 17.29 -4.17
N SER A 35 -8.99 17.26 -3.89
CA SER A 35 -9.97 18.18 -4.49
C SER A 35 -9.79 19.65 -4.06
N PHE A 36 -9.07 19.91 -2.96
CA PHE A 36 -8.65 21.27 -2.57
C PHE A 36 -7.85 22.01 -3.65
N TYR A 37 -7.19 21.27 -4.55
CA TYR A 37 -6.43 21.86 -5.65
C TYR A 37 -7.29 22.19 -6.89
N GLY A 38 -8.58 21.88 -6.88
CA GLY A 38 -9.46 22.08 -8.02
C GLY A 38 -8.94 21.42 -9.29
N LEU A 39 -8.93 22.14 -10.42
CA LEU A 39 -8.39 21.62 -11.70
C LEU A 39 -6.88 21.39 -11.67
N ALA A 40 -6.11 22.07 -10.80
CA ALA A 40 -4.68 21.84 -10.68
C ALA A 40 -4.34 20.44 -10.14
N SER A 41 -5.31 19.74 -9.53
CA SER A 41 -5.16 18.33 -9.14
C SER A 41 -4.75 17.44 -10.32
N ILE A 42 -5.26 17.71 -11.52
CA ILE A 42 -4.88 17.00 -12.75
C ILE A 42 -3.37 17.06 -12.99
N THR A 43 -2.81 18.27 -12.85
CA THR A 43 -1.35 18.48 -13.02
C THR A 43 -0.55 17.80 -11.91
N TYR A 44 -1.01 17.86 -10.65
CA TYR A 44 -0.35 17.16 -9.56
C TYR A 44 -0.38 15.65 -9.73
N PHE A 45 -1.52 15.07 -10.15
CA PHE A 45 -1.59 13.64 -10.47
C PHE A 45 -0.73 13.27 -11.68
N ALA A 46 -0.65 14.10 -12.72
CA ALA A 46 0.21 13.86 -13.87
C ALA A 46 1.71 13.88 -13.47
N ILE A 47 2.13 14.87 -12.68
CA ILE A 47 3.51 14.94 -12.15
C ILE A 47 3.80 13.72 -11.27
N GLY A 48 2.91 13.37 -10.34
CA GLY A 48 3.05 12.19 -9.49
C GLY A 48 3.12 10.89 -10.29
N ALA A 49 2.32 10.78 -11.36
CA ALA A 49 2.35 9.61 -12.23
C ALA A 49 3.69 9.49 -12.97
N ILE A 50 4.20 10.57 -13.55
CA ILE A 50 5.45 10.58 -14.31
C ILE A 50 6.67 10.41 -13.39
N CYS A 51 6.70 11.13 -12.26
CA CYS A 51 7.88 11.17 -11.41
C CYS A 51 7.95 10.03 -10.38
N PHE A 52 6.82 9.38 -10.06
CA PHE A 52 6.77 8.37 -9.02
C PHE A 52 6.05 7.09 -9.44
N PHE A 53 4.81 7.16 -9.96
CA PHE A 53 3.99 5.96 -10.19
C PHE A 53 4.54 5.08 -11.32
N ILE A 54 4.87 5.68 -12.47
CA ILE A 54 5.49 4.96 -13.60
C ILE A 54 6.86 4.39 -13.19
N PRO A 55 7.80 5.16 -12.57
CA PRO A 55 9.02 4.63 -12.01
C PRO A 55 8.81 3.46 -11.06
N THR A 56 7.86 3.57 -10.12
CA THR A 56 7.54 2.50 -9.18
C THR A 56 7.08 1.22 -9.89
N ALA A 57 6.17 1.34 -10.86
CA ALA A 57 5.66 0.21 -11.62
C ALA A 57 6.76 -0.50 -12.43
N LEU A 58 7.63 0.28 -13.09
CA LEU A 58 8.76 -0.25 -13.87
C LEU A 58 9.78 -0.96 -12.98
N VAL A 59 10.15 -0.34 -11.86
CA VAL A 59 11.11 -0.92 -10.90
C VAL A 59 10.54 -2.18 -10.25
N ALA A 60 9.27 -2.15 -9.81
CA ALA A 60 8.61 -3.31 -9.24
C ALA A 60 8.52 -4.46 -10.26
N ALA A 61 8.25 -4.17 -11.54
CA ALA A 61 8.21 -5.18 -12.60
C ALA A 61 9.58 -5.83 -12.81
N GLU A 62 10.68 -5.07 -12.80
CA GLU A 62 12.01 -5.64 -12.92
C GLU A 62 12.43 -6.43 -11.68
N LEU A 63 12.22 -5.90 -10.50
CA LEU A 63 12.56 -6.58 -9.25
C LEU A 63 11.75 -7.87 -9.06
N ALA A 64 10.45 -7.84 -9.37
CA ALA A 64 9.59 -9.01 -9.26
C ALA A 64 9.98 -10.12 -10.24
N THR A 65 10.37 -9.78 -11.48
CA THR A 65 10.81 -10.76 -12.48
C THR A 65 12.22 -11.29 -12.22
N GLY A 66 13.13 -10.47 -11.70
CA GLY A 66 14.50 -10.85 -11.41
C GLY A 66 14.68 -11.57 -10.07
N TRP A 67 13.90 -11.22 -9.05
CA TRP A 67 13.94 -11.79 -7.70
C TRP A 67 12.56 -12.30 -7.30
N SER A 68 12.01 -13.20 -8.09
CA SER A 68 10.67 -13.77 -7.93
C SER A 68 10.50 -14.73 -6.74
N GLN A 69 11.50 -14.83 -5.85
CA GLN A 69 11.45 -15.64 -4.65
C GLN A 69 10.46 -15.05 -3.63
N ARG A 70 10.02 -15.90 -2.69
CA ARG A 70 9.17 -15.47 -1.58
C ARG A 70 9.81 -14.31 -0.81
N GLY A 71 9.01 -13.29 -0.47
CA GLY A 71 9.45 -12.16 0.33
C GLY A 71 9.23 -10.78 -0.30
N GLY A 72 8.94 -10.69 -1.61
CA GLY A 72 8.68 -9.40 -2.25
C GLY A 72 9.75 -8.36 -1.92
N ILE A 73 9.35 -7.22 -1.38
CA ILE A 73 10.24 -6.11 -1.01
C ILE A 73 11.35 -6.54 -0.03
N PHE A 74 11.08 -7.46 0.91
CA PHE A 74 12.10 -7.98 1.81
C PHE A 74 13.25 -8.63 1.02
N ARG A 75 12.90 -9.39 -0.02
CA ARG A 75 13.90 -10.02 -0.88
C ARG A 75 14.67 -8.98 -1.69
N TRP A 76 13.97 -8.04 -2.30
CA TRP A 76 14.58 -7.03 -3.18
C TRP A 76 15.55 -6.12 -2.43
N VAL A 77 15.09 -5.56 -1.30
CA VAL A 77 15.92 -4.69 -0.47
C VAL A 77 17.01 -5.46 0.23
N GLY A 78 16.75 -6.70 0.66
CA GLY A 78 17.74 -7.57 1.30
C GLY A 78 18.89 -7.97 0.36
N GLU A 79 18.60 -8.22 -0.91
CA GLU A 79 19.62 -8.50 -1.93
C GLU A 79 20.48 -7.26 -2.23
N GLY A 80 19.90 -6.08 -2.26
CA GLY A 80 20.60 -4.84 -2.59
C GLY A 80 21.26 -4.16 -1.39
N LEU A 81 20.56 -4.03 -0.28
CA LEU A 81 20.96 -3.21 0.86
C LEU A 81 21.24 -4.00 2.14
N GLY A 82 20.82 -5.28 2.20
CA GLY A 82 21.06 -6.17 3.33
C GLY A 82 19.89 -6.32 4.28
N LYS A 83 20.07 -7.24 5.24
CA LYS A 83 19.00 -7.74 6.14
C LYS A 83 18.33 -6.65 6.97
N GLY A 84 19.10 -5.69 7.47
CA GLY A 84 18.55 -4.61 8.32
C GLY A 84 17.55 -3.76 7.57
N TRP A 85 17.89 -3.30 6.37
CA TRP A 85 17.00 -2.50 5.52
C TRP A 85 15.80 -3.30 5.02
N ALA A 86 15.99 -4.59 4.74
CA ALA A 86 14.88 -5.49 4.39
C ALA A 86 13.85 -5.60 5.53
N LEU A 87 14.32 -5.78 6.78
CA LEU A 87 13.47 -5.79 7.95
C LEU A 87 12.76 -4.44 8.15
N THR A 88 13.49 -3.33 7.97
CA THR A 88 12.92 -1.97 8.06
C THR A 88 11.76 -1.79 7.10
N CYS A 89 11.88 -2.22 5.84
CA CYS A 89 10.78 -2.15 4.88
C CYS A 89 9.54 -2.94 5.34
N LEU A 90 9.70 -4.16 5.88
CA LEU A 90 8.57 -4.95 6.38
C LEU A 90 7.92 -4.33 7.62
N LEU A 91 8.74 -3.78 8.52
CA LEU A 91 8.23 -3.11 9.71
C LEU A 91 7.50 -1.82 9.36
N ILE A 92 8.01 -1.04 8.40
CA ILE A 92 7.30 0.15 7.89
C ILE A 92 5.92 -0.24 7.37
N LEU A 93 5.80 -1.29 6.53
CA LEU A 93 4.51 -1.78 6.05
C LEU A 93 3.59 -2.22 7.18
N TRP A 94 4.12 -2.84 8.22
CA TRP A 94 3.33 -3.29 9.35
C TRP A 94 2.88 -2.12 10.24
N PHE A 95 3.73 -1.11 10.47
CA PHE A 95 3.38 0.10 11.21
C PHE A 95 2.45 1.02 10.40
N GLU A 96 2.66 1.11 9.07
CA GLU A 96 1.77 1.85 8.18
C GLU A 96 0.32 1.40 8.36
N THR A 97 0.07 0.10 8.43
CA THR A 97 -1.29 -0.40 8.65
C THR A 97 -1.89 -0.07 10.01
N MET A 98 -1.08 0.23 11.04
CA MET A 98 -1.58 0.81 12.29
C MET A 98 -2.04 2.25 12.10
N LEU A 99 -1.30 3.04 11.31
CA LEU A 99 -1.60 4.43 11.05
C LEU A 99 -2.73 4.60 10.02
N ASN A 100 -2.99 3.59 9.20
CA ASN A 100 -4.05 3.56 8.18
C ASN A 100 -5.47 3.77 8.76
N PHE A 101 -5.60 3.71 10.08
CA PHE A 101 -6.77 4.15 10.81
C PHE A 101 -7.22 5.56 10.42
N GLY A 102 -6.30 6.49 10.23
CA GLY A 102 -6.60 7.85 9.80
C GLY A 102 -7.30 7.91 8.45
N ILE A 103 -6.95 7.02 7.52
CA ILE A 103 -7.58 6.95 6.19
C ILE A 103 -8.94 6.25 6.25
N ALA A 104 -9.10 5.24 7.09
CA ALA A 104 -10.35 4.50 7.23
C ALA A 104 -11.39 5.25 8.07
N MET A 105 -10.96 6.10 8.98
CA MET A 105 -11.83 6.83 9.91
C MET A 105 -12.88 7.72 9.22
N PRO A 106 -12.58 8.50 8.17
CA PRO A 106 -13.59 9.27 7.46
C PRO A 106 -14.74 8.42 6.94
N SER A 107 -14.41 7.31 6.31
CA SER A 107 -15.43 6.38 5.76
C SER A 107 -16.31 5.81 6.86
N PHE A 108 -15.74 5.48 8.02
CA PHE A 108 -16.52 4.94 9.14
C PHE A 108 -17.35 6.03 9.82
N THR A 109 -16.76 7.19 10.12
CA THR A 109 -17.45 8.33 10.72
C THR A 109 -18.66 8.70 9.89
N ALA A 110 -18.48 8.84 8.59
CA ALA A 110 -19.53 9.13 7.66
C ALA A 110 -20.59 8.00 7.64
N THR A 111 -20.21 6.74 7.71
CA THR A 111 -21.15 5.61 7.75
C THR A 111 -22.08 5.67 8.94
N VAL A 112 -21.53 5.94 10.13
CA VAL A 112 -22.33 6.03 11.36
C VAL A 112 -23.26 7.25 11.33
N LEU A 113 -22.79 8.37 10.80
CA LEU A 113 -23.47 9.64 10.84
C LEU A 113 -24.50 9.81 9.72
N PHE A 114 -24.20 9.32 8.53
CA PHE A 114 -25.08 9.51 7.37
C PHE A 114 -26.06 8.36 7.14
N TYR A 115 -26.16 7.44 8.08
CA TYR A 115 -27.22 6.42 8.09
C TYR A 115 -28.61 7.02 8.36
N THR A 116 -28.71 8.27 8.81
CA THR A 116 -29.98 8.93 9.10
C THR A 116 -30.52 9.65 7.86
N PRO A 117 -31.86 9.71 7.66
CA PRO A 117 -32.47 10.48 6.58
C PRO A 117 -32.20 11.97 6.66
N ASN A 118 -31.91 12.49 7.85
CA ASN A 118 -31.64 13.89 8.08
C ASN A 118 -30.13 14.17 7.99
N TYR A 119 -29.68 14.55 6.78
CA TYR A 119 -28.28 14.86 6.48
C TYR A 119 -27.73 15.99 7.38
N ASP A 120 -28.51 17.08 7.59
CA ASP A 120 -28.02 18.24 8.33
C ASP A 120 -27.87 17.93 9.83
N ALA A 121 -28.74 17.10 10.38
CA ALA A 121 -28.58 16.56 11.73
C ALA A 121 -27.35 15.67 11.86
N ALA A 122 -27.06 14.83 10.87
CA ALA A 122 -25.89 13.99 10.83
C ALA A 122 -24.59 14.83 10.81
N VAL A 123 -24.53 15.88 9.99
CA VAL A 123 -23.37 16.79 9.94
C VAL A 123 -23.17 17.50 11.28
N LYS A 124 -24.24 18.05 11.87
CA LYS A 124 -24.18 18.69 13.20
C LYS A 124 -23.71 17.73 14.29
N PHE A 125 -24.15 16.49 14.23
CA PHE A 125 -23.70 15.46 15.18
C PHE A 125 -22.20 15.18 15.00
N ALA A 126 -21.72 15.09 13.74
CA ALA A 126 -20.31 14.85 13.41
C ALA A 126 -19.39 15.96 13.89
N GLN A 127 -19.86 17.21 13.79
CA GLN A 127 -19.08 18.39 14.15
C GLN A 127 -19.03 18.64 15.66
N ASN A 128 -19.80 17.89 16.46
CA ASN A 128 -19.80 18.06 17.91
C ASN A 128 -18.63 17.32 18.56
N PRO A 129 -17.66 18.02 19.19
CA PRO A 129 -16.49 17.39 19.81
C PRO A 129 -16.81 16.34 20.87
N GLN A 130 -17.99 16.41 21.49
CA GLN A 130 -18.41 15.42 22.50
C GLN A 130 -18.72 14.05 21.89
N HIS A 131 -19.15 14.00 20.63
CA HIS A 131 -19.47 12.76 19.93
C HIS A 131 -18.23 12.10 19.28
N GLU A 132 -17.16 12.85 19.12
CA GLU A 132 -15.93 12.39 18.49
C GLU A 132 -15.36 11.13 19.14
N VAL A 133 -15.23 11.13 20.47
CA VAL A 133 -14.72 9.99 21.24
C VAL A 133 -15.63 8.77 21.11
N LEU A 134 -16.97 9.01 21.09
CA LEU A 134 -17.95 7.92 20.92
C LEU A 134 -17.80 7.25 19.56
N ILE A 135 -17.71 8.05 18.49
CA ILE A 135 -17.54 7.56 17.11
C ILE A 135 -16.23 6.79 16.97
N MET A 136 -15.14 7.36 17.49
CA MET A 136 -13.82 6.72 17.47
C MET A 136 -13.82 5.41 18.25
N THR A 137 -14.46 5.36 19.43
CA THR A 137 -14.55 4.13 20.22
C THR A 137 -15.35 3.05 19.48
N GLY A 138 -16.45 3.42 18.85
CA GLY A 138 -17.25 2.52 18.01
C GLY A 138 -16.43 1.95 16.85
N PHE A 139 -15.60 2.78 16.21
CA PHE A 139 -14.70 2.36 15.15
C PHE A 139 -13.60 1.41 15.66
N ILE A 140 -13.01 1.68 16.81
CA ILE A 140 -12.03 0.79 17.45
C ILE A 140 -12.66 -0.58 17.74
N ILE A 141 -13.87 -0.64 18.28
CA ILE A 141 -14.58 -1.90 18.55
C ILE A 141 -14.79 -2.67 17.25
N LEU A 142 -15.25 -2.01 16.18
CA LEU A 142 -15.40 -2.64 14.86
C LEU A 142 -14.05 -3.17 14.35
N TYR A 143 -12.98 -2.41 14.50
CA TYR A 143 -11.64 -2.80 14.05
C TYR A 143 -11.13 -4.05 14.81
N TRP A 144 -11.34 -4.12 16.13
CA TRP A 144 -11.05 -5.32 16.93
C TRP A 144 -11.84 -6.53 16.45
N PHE A 145 -13.13 -6.35 16.18
CA PHE A 145 -13.97 -7.43 15.66
C PHE A 145 -13.52 -7.91 14.28
N LEU A 146 -13.21 -7.00 13.36
CA LEU A 146 -12.70 -7.33 12.04
C LEU A 146 -11.32 -7.99 12.10
N THR A 147 -10.44 -7.54 13.00
CA THR A 147 -9.16 -8.20 13.26
C THR A 147 -9.35 -9.63 13.74
N PHE A 148 -10.28 -9.85 14.67
CA PHE A 148 -10.64 -11.19 15.10
C PHE A 148 -11.13 -12.06 13.94
N LEU A 149 -12.00 -11.55 13.06
CA LEU A 149 -12.43 -12.25 11.85
C LEU A 149 -11.26 -12.57 10.92
N ALA A 150 -10.33 -11.63 10.71
CA ALA A 150 -9.15 -11.82 9.87
C ALA A 150 -8.25 -12.96 10.40
N THR A 151 -8.22 -13.22 11.70
CA THR A 151 -7.48 -14.36 12.29
C THR A 151 -8.07 -15.72 11.97
N LYS A 152 -9.31 -15.80 11.45
CA LYS A 152 -9.97 -17.07 11.06
C LYS A 152 -9.43 -17.66 9.75
N GLY A 153 -8.63 -16.92 8.98
CA GLY A 153 -7.90 -17.44 7.82
C GLY A 153 -8.15 -16.70 6.50
N VAL A 154 -7.24 -16.92 5.57
CA VAL A 154 -7.13 -16.19 4.28
C VAL A 154 -8.39 -16.32 3.40
N LYS A 155 -9.04 -17.49 3.36
CA LYS A 155 -10.22 -17.70 2.51
C LYS A 155 -11.41 -16.83 2.91
N ALA A 156 -11.57 -16.57 4.21
CA ALA A 156 -12.69 -15.79 4.72
C ALA A 156 -12.63 -14.33 4.24
N PHE A 157 -11.44 -13.73 4.19
CA PHE A 157 -11.30 -12.33 3.82
C PHE A 157 -11.03 -12.08 2.32
N ALA A 158 -10.52 -13.06 1.57
CA ALA A 158 -10.23 -12.86 0.14
C ALA A 158 -11.49 -12.53 -0.67
N ASN A 159 -12.60 -13.23 -0.38
CA ASN A 159 -13.89 -12.92 -1.02
C ASN A 159 -14.44 -11.58 -0.54
N LEU A 160 -14.33 -11.29 0.76
CA LEU A 160 -14.79 -10.04 1.35
C LEU A 160 -14.03 -8.84 0.74
N ALA A 161 -12.70 -8.95 0.59
CA ALA A 161 -11.87 -7.94 -0.06
C ALA A 161 -12.30 -7.69 -1.51
N LYS A 162 -12.50 -8.77 -2.29
CA LYS A 162 -12.92 -8.66 -3.69
C LYS A 162 -14.24 -7.91 -3.87
N TYR A 163 -15.28 -8.34 -3.14
CA TYR A 163 -16.60 -7.72 -3.27
C TYR A 163 -16.65 -6.33 -2.63
N GLY A 164 -15.93 -6.11 -1.54
CA GLY A 164 -15.87 -4.82 -0.87
C GLY A 164 -15.31 -3.71 -1.76
N VAL A 165 -14.26 -4.00 -2.53
CA VAL A 165 -13.68 -3.02 -3.48
C VAL A 165 -14.60 -2.77 -4.67
N ILE A 166 -15.22 -3.80 -5.24
CA ILE A 166 -16.15 -3.63 -6.36
C ILE A 166 -17.35 -2.77 -5.93
N ILE A 167 -17.99 -3.13 -4.82
CA ILE A 167 -19.19 -2.45 -4.32
C ILE A 167 -18.83 -1.08 -3.74
N GLY A 168 -17.71 -0.98 -3.03
CA GLY A 168 -17.38 0.20 -2.25
C GLY A 168 -16.51 1.25 -2.94
N SER A 169 -15.92 0.93 -4.11
CA SER A 169 -15.11 1.89 -4.87
C SER A 169 -15.49 1.97 -6.34
N LEU A 170 -15.51 0.85 -7.07
CA LEU A 170 -15.72 0.89 -8.52
C LEU A 170 -17.16 1.27 -8.90
N ILE A 171 -18.16 0.67 -8.27
CA ILE A 171 -19.57 1.00 -8.55
C ILE A 171 -19.89 2.44 -8.17
N PRO A 172 -19.56 2.94 -6.96
CA PRO A 172 -19.75 4.35 -6.63
C PRO A 172 -19.08 5.32 -7.60
N LEU A 173 -17.85 5.03 -8.05
CA LEU A 173 -17.17 5.85 -9.03
C LEU A 173 -17.92 5.93 -10.35
N VAL A 174 -18.36 4.79 -10.90
CA VAL A 174 -19.13 4.77 -12.15
C VAL A 174 -20.45 5.54 -12.00
N VAL A 175 -21.16 5.35 -10.90
CA VAL A 175 -22.38 6.10 -10.59
C VAL A 175 -22.09 7.59 -10.49
N MET A 176 -21.02 7.98 -9.80
CA MET A 176 -20.59 9.38 -9.68
C MET A 176 -20.28 10.02 -11.03
N ILE A 177 -19.61 9.29 -11.95
CA ILE A 177 -19.32 9.77 -13.30
C ILE A 177 -20.61 9.98 -14.09
N ILE A 178 -21.53 9.01 -14.11
CA ILE A 178 -22.80 9.10 -14.83
C ILE A 178 -23.62 10.29 -14.32
N LEU A 179 -23.75 10.42 -13.02
CA LEU A 179 -24.52 11.50 -12.39
C LEU A 179 -23.86 12.87 -12.59
N ALA A 180 -22.53 12.96 -12.59
CA ALA A 180 -21.81 14.20 -12.91
C ALA A 180 -22.06 14.64 -14.37
N ILE A 181 -22.10 13.72 -15.31
CA ILE A 181 -22.47 14.02 -16.72
C ILE A 181 -23.89 14.56 -16.80
N VAL A 182 -24.85 13.95 -16.11
CA VAL A 182 -26.24 14.43 -16.05
C VAL A 182 -26.32 15.82 -15.43
N TRP A 183 -25.58 16.04 -14.33
CA TRP A 183 -25.53 17.33 -13.60
C TRP A 183 -25.03 18.45 -14.52
N VAL A 184 -23.94 18.22 -15.25
CA VAL A 184 -23.40 19.18 -16.22
C VAL A 184 -24.38 19.40 -17.39
N ALA A 185 -25.01 18.34 -17.90
CA ALA A 185 -25.98 18.43 -19.01
C ALA A 185 -27.24 19.22 -18.65
N GLN A 186 -27.61 19.27 -17.35
CA GLN A 186 -28.71 20.11 -16.84
C GLN A 186 -28.34 21.60 -16.69
N GLY A 187 -27.10 21.99 -17.01
CA GLY A 187 -26.66 23.38 -17.01
C GLY A 187 -26.31 23.93 -15.63
N HIS A 188 -26.05 23.06 -14.64
CA HIS A 188 -25.59 23.50 -13.32
C HIS A 188 -24.21 24.18 -13.41
N GLN A 189 -24.03 25.27 -12.65
CA GLN A 189 -22.77 26.02 -12.64
C GLN A 189 -21.71 25.31 -11.82
N PRO A 190 -20.51 25.07 -12.39
CA PRO A 190 -19.40 24.48 -11.65
C PRO A 190 -18.93 25.38 -10.50
N ALA A 191 -18.58 24.78 -9.36
CA ALA A 191 -18.05 25.51 -8.18
C ALA A 191 -16.67 26.13 -8.45
N ILE A 192 -15.94 25.62 -9.44
CA ILE A 192 -14.64 26.14 -9.89
C ILE A 192 -14.70 26.55 -11.37
N PRO A 193 -14.02 27.63 -11.78
CA PRO A 193 -13.96 28.02 -13.19
C PRO A 193 -13.19 26.97 -14.01
N ILE A 194 -13.87 26.42 -15.02
CA ILE A 194 -13.25 25.48 -15.97
C ILE A 194 -12.45 26.30 -16.99
N SER A 195 -11.16 26.53 -16.70
CA SER A 195 -10.26 27.27 -17.59
C SER A 195 -8.88 26.63 -17.64
N PRO A 196 -8.13 26.77 -18.74
CA PRO A 196 -6.75 26.27 -18.83
C PRO A 196 -5.82 26.83 -17.75
N LYS A 197 -6.07 28.05 -17.27
CA LYS A 197 -5.33 28.66 -16.16
C LYS A 197 -5.53 27.91 -14.85
N GLY A 198 -6.67 27.25 -14.64
CA GLY A 198 -6.95 26.43 -13.47
C GLY A 198 -6.09 25.17 -13.37
N LEU A 199 -5.49 24.71 -14.48
CA LEU A 199 -4.58 23.57 -14.50
C LEU A 199 -3.19 23.91 -13.92
N ILE A 200 -2.84 25.19 -13.82
CA ILE A 200 -1.53 25.63 -13.34
C ILE A 200 -1.53 25.62 -11.80
N PRO A 201 -0.66 24.81 -11.17
CA PRO A 201 -0.53 24.80 -9.73
C PRO A 201 -0.13 26.18 -9.16
N LYS A 202 -0.79 26.59 -8.09
CA LYS A 202 -0.42 27.83 -7.38
C LYS A 202 0.70 27.52 -6.38
N TRP A 203 1.88 28.02 -6.63
CA TRP A 203 3.09 27.79 -5.84
C TRP A 203 3.37 28.97 -4.90
N ASN A 204 2.52 29.20 -3.94
CA ASN A 204 2.65 30.34 -3.05
C ASN A 204 3.63 30.09 -1.88
N CYS A 205 3.57 28.90 -1.30
CA CYS A 205 4.47 28.45 -0.22
C CYS A 205 4.46 26.93 -0.08
N MET A 206 5.40 26.38 0.70
CA MET A 206 5.48 24.93 0.92
C MET A 206 4.20 24.34 1.53
N GLY A 207 3.51 25.09 2.41
CA GLY A 207 2.25 24.64 2.98
C GLY A 207 1.13 24.47 1.96
N THR A 208 1.11 25.24 0.83
CA THR A 208 0.11 25.04 -0.24
C THR A 208 0.36 23.76 -1.02
N LEU A 209 1.60 23.26 -1.03
CA LEU A 209 2.01 22.03 -1.71
C LEU A 209 1.95 20.81 -0.78
N ALA A 210 1.78 21.00 0.54
CA ALA A 210 1.88 19.92 1.51
C ALA A 210 0.93 18.75 1.22
N LEU A 211 -0.34 19.03 0.85
CA LEU A 211 -1.30 18.00 0.48
C LEU A 211 -0.93 17.29 -0.82
N ALA A 212 -0.10 17.89 -1.70
CA ALA A 212 0.36 17.22 -2.93
C ALA A 212 1.21 15.98 -2.63
N ALA A 213 1.85 15.89 -1.46
CA ALA A 213 2.50 14.65 -1.01
C ALA A 213 1.50 13.48 -0.93
N GLY A 214 0.23 13.75 -0.62
CA GLY A 214 -0.85 12.76 -0.63
C GLY A 214 -1.15 12.20 -2.03
N VAL A 215 -0.85 12.94 -3.12
CA VAL A 215 -0.93 12.42 -4.49
C VAL A 215 0.05 11.28 -4.69
N PHE A 216 1.28 11.44 -4.20
CA PHE A 216 2.30 10.39 -4.26
C PHE A 216 1.92 9.21 -3.39
N PHE A 217 1.39 9.47 -2.20
CA PHE A 217 0.85 8.42 -1.34
C PHE A 217 -0.28 7.63 -2.02
N SER A 218 -1.18 8.30 -2.74
CA SER A 218 -2.26 7.63 -3.47
C SER A 218 -1.75 6.63 -4.52
N TYR A 219 -0.54 6.80 -5.03
CA TYR A 219 0.09 5.90 -5.99
C TYR A 219 0.92 4.77 -5.36
N THR A 220 0.97 4.68 -4.03
CA THR A 220 1.69 3.61 -3.33
C THR A 220 0.93 2.29 -3.35
N GLY A 221 1.63 1.17 -3.14
CA GLY A 221 1.01 -0.16 -2.98
C GLY A 221 0.93 -1.00 -4.24
N ILE A 222 1.20 -0.46 -5.45
CA ILE A 222 1.14 -1.23 -6.71
C ILE A 222 2.15 -2.41 -6.73
N ASP A 223 3.26 -2.30 -6.02
CA ASP A 223 4.31 -3.29 -5.90
C ASP A 223 3.92 -4.50 -5.02
N MET A 224 2.92 -4.36 -4.14
CA MET A 224 2.52 -5.43 -3.22
C MET A 224 2.03 -6.68 -3.95
N ASN A 225 1.35 -6.53 -5.09
CA ASN A 225 0.85 -7.64 -5.89
C ASN A 225 1.95 -8.38 -6.68
N ALA A 226 3.20 -7.93 -6.63
CA ALA A 226 4.33 -8.69 -7.16
C ALA A 226 4.50 -10.07 -6.49
N ALA A 227 3.97 -10.25 -5.29
CA ALA A 227 3.89 -11.56 -4.63
C ALA A 227 3.12 -12.61 -5.46
N HIS A 228 2.22 -12.18 -6.35
CA HIS A 228 1.41 -13.03 -7.20
C HIS A 228 2.02 -13.34 -8.57
N ILE A 229 3.24 -12.86 -8.86
CA ILE A 229 3.89 -13.01 -10.16
C ILE A 229 3.96 -14.49 -10.63
N LYS A 230 4.15 -15.42 -9.71
CA LYS A 230 4.20 -16.86 -10.00
C LYS A 230 2.85 -17.50 -10.34
N GLN A 231 1.76 -16.79 -10.14
CA GLN A 231 0.42 -17.24 -10.47
C GLN A 231 0.00 -16.84 -11.89
N LEU A 232 0.85 -16.16 -12.63
CA LEU A 232 0.67 -15.83 -14.05
C LEU A 232 1.15 -16.96 -14.94
N ARG A 233 0.60 -17.09 -16.15
CA ARG A 233 1.02 -18.07 -17.15
C ARG A 233 2.37 -17.69 -17.76
N HIS A 234 2.48 -16.42 -18.16
CA HIS A 234 3.67 -15.80 -18.77
C HIS A 234 4.06 -14.56 -17.97
N PRO A 235 4.67 -14.73 -16.76
CA PRO A 235 4.98 -13.62 -15.86
C PRO A 235 5.78 -12.50 -16.51
N GLU A 236 6.68 -12.85 -17.43
CA GLU A 236 7.56 -11.93 -18.14
C GLU A 236 6.83 -10.92 -19.02
N LYS A 237 5.66 -11.28 -19.55
CA LYS A 237 4.82 -10.43 -20.42
C LYS A 237 3.58 -9.92 -19.72
N GLU A 238 2.94 -10.79 -18.94
CA GLU A 238 1.65 -10.52 -18.32
C GLU A 238 1.77 -9.55 -17.16
N PHE A 239 2.85 -9.65 -16.35
CA PHE A 239 3.04 -8.77 -15.19
C PHE A 239 3.30 -7.31 -15.61
N PRO A 240 4.28 -7.00 -16.49
CA PRO A 240 4.48 -5.63 -16.95
C PRO A 240 3.25 -5.04 -17.64
N LYS A 241 2.52 -5.85 -18.44
CA LYS A 241 1.27 -5.41 -19.08
C LYS A 241 0.19 -5.05 -18.06
N ALA A 242 0.00 -5.89 -17.03
CA ALA A 242 -0.95 -5.60 -15.95
C ALA A 242 -0.57 -4.32 -15.19
N MET A 243 0.73 -4.14 -14.88
CA MET A 243 1.24 -2.94 -14.21
C MET A 243 0.94 -1.68 -15.04
N PHE A 244 1.24 -1.69 -16.34
CA PHE A 244 1.00 -0.55 -17.21
C PHE A 244 -0.48 -0.17 -17.32
N ILE A 245 -1.36 -1.16 -17.50
CA ILE A 245 -2.82 -0.93 -17.53
C ILE A 245 -3.30 -0.39 -16.18
N SER A 246 -2.76 -0.91 -15.07
CA SER A 246 -3.11 -0.45 -13.72
C SER A 246 -2.73 1.02 -13.51
N VAL A 247 -1.57 1.45 -14.00
CA VAL A 247 -1.13 2.86 -13.92
C VAL A 247 -2.11 3.78 -14.62
N ILE A 248 -2.53 3.43 -15.84
CA ILE A 248 -3.48 4.24 -16.61
C ILE A 248 -4.84 4.30 -15.92
N LEU A 249 -5.38 3.15 -15.50
CA LEU A 249 -6.68 3.10 -14.84
C LEU A 249 -6.68 3.85 -13.51
N ALA A 250 -5.67 3.67 -12.67
CA ALA A 250 -5.57 4.37 -11.39
C ALA A 250 -5.46 5.89 -11.60
N PHE A 251 -4.65 6.34 -12.55
CA PHE A 251 -4.54 7.76 -12.91
C PHE A 251 -5.91 8.34 -13.30
N LEU A 252 -6.63 7.65 -14.19
CA LEU A 252 -7.96 8.10 -14.62
C LEU A 252 -8.96 8.14 -13.47
N ILE A 253 -8.97 7.13 -12.61
CA ILE A 253 -9.85 7.07 -11.43
C ILE A 253 -9.61 8.27 -10.51
N PHE A 254 -8.36 8.54 -10.16
CA PHE A 254 -8.00 9.64 -9.29
C PHE A 254 -8.33 11.00 -9.90
N VAL A 255 -7.96 11.23 -11.16
CA VAL A 255 -8.22 12.50 -11.83
C VAL A 255 -9.73 12.75 -11.95
N ILE A 256 -10.49 11.76 -12.42
CA ILE A 256 -11.94 11.92 -12.62
C ILE A 256 -12.64 12.12 -11.27
N GLY A 257 -12.34 11.28 -10.27
CA GLY A 257 -12.94 11.38 -8.95
C GLY A 257 -12.70 12.74 -8.30
N THR A 258 -11.45 13.18 -8.27
CA THR A 258 -11.05 14.47 -7.69
C THR A 258 -11.67 15.67 -8.41
N VAL A 259 -11.68 15.65 -9.74
CA VAL A 259 -12.25 16.74 -10.54
C VAL A 259 -13.76 16.84 -10.35
N ILE A 260 -14.49 15.73 -10.30
CA ILE A 260 -15.94 15.73 -10.04
C ILE A 260 -16.22 16.36 -8.67
N ILE A 261 -15.48 15.99 -7.64
CA ILE A 261 -15.64 16.56 -6.30
C ILE A 261 -15.39 18.08 -6.35
N ALA A 262 -14.31 18.52 -6.98
CA ALA A 262 -13.96 19.94 -7.05
C ALA A 262 -14.94 20.79 -7.87
N ILE A 263 -15.58 20.21 -8.90
CA ILE A 263 -16.60 20.90 -9.71
C ILE A 263 -17.89 21.11 -8.91
N ILE A 264 -18.25 20.16 -8.03
CA ILE A 264 -19.53 20.15 -7.32
C ILE A 264 -19.45 20.93 -6.02
N VAL A 265 -18.33 20.81 -5.26
CA VAL A 265 -18.20 21.38 -3.92
C VAL A 265 -17.16 22.51 -3.93
N PRO A 266 -17.53 23.74 -3.51
CA PRO A 266 -16.59 24.84 -3.37
C PRO A 266 -15.46 24.51 -2.38
N GLU A 267 -14.22 24.95 -2.67
CA GLU A 267 -13.03 24.70 -1.85
C GLU A 267 -13.24 24.96 -0.35
N LYS A 268 -13.93 26.07 -0.01
CA LYS A 268 -14.21 26.47 1.37
C LYS A 268 -15.17 25.54 2.13
N GLN A 269 -15.90 24.69 1.42
CA GLN A 269 -16.88 23.75 1.98
C GLN A 269 -16.37 22.30 1.95
N ILE A 270 -15.16 22.08 1.40
CA ILE A 270 -14.55 20.75 1.40
C ILE A 270 -14.18 20.39 2.83
N ASN A 271 -14.68 19.24 3.27
CA ASN A 271 -14.30 18.59 4.52
C ASN A 271 -13.92 17.13 4.23
N ILE A 272 -12.76 16.69 4.68
CA ILE A 272 -12.20 15.37 4.36
C ILE A 272 -13.09 14.23 4.83
N LEU A 273 -13.89 14.44 5.88
CA LEU A 273 -14.73 13.41 6.48
C LEU A 273 -16.03 13.15 5.70
N TYR A 274 -16.69 14.16 5.17
CA TYR A 274 -18.05 14.02 4.62
C TYR A 274 -18.30 14.62 3.23
N THR A 275 -17.33 15.28 2.60
CA THR A 275 -17.53 15.89 1.27
C THR A 275 -18.01 14.89 0.22
N LEU A 276 -17.52 13.65 0.25
CA LEU A 276 -17.97 12.64 -0.70
C LEU A 276 -19.48 12.37 -0.62
N PHE A 277 -20.06 12.41 0.58
CA PHE A 277 -21.50 12.26 0.78
C PHE A 277 -22.28 13.48 0.32
N THR A 278 -21.71 14.68 0.51
CA THR A 278 -22.26 15.93 -0.04
C THR A 278 -22.37 15.83 -1.57
N VAL A 279 -21.31 15.37 -2.24
CA VAL A 279 -21.30 15.17 -3.70
C VAL A 279 -22.42 14.23 -4.13
N PHE A 280 -22.56 13.06 -3.48
CA PHE A 280 -23.62 12.11 -3.83
C PHE A 280 -25.02 12.62 -3.52
N ARG A 281 -25.19 13.44 -2.48
CA ARG A 281 -26.46 14.12 -2.18
C ARG A 281 -26.81 15.11 -3.29
N VAL A 282 -25.86 15.97 -3.68
CA VAL A 282 -26.05 16.96 -4.75
C VAL A 282 -26.36 16.27 -6.07
N LEU A 283 -25.55 15.31 -6.47
CA LEU A 283 -25.75 14.53 -7.70
C LEU A 283 -27.06 13.74 -7.68
N GLY A 284 -27.44 13.14 -6.57
CA GLY A 284 -28.72 12.44 -6.42
C GLY A 284 -29.91 13.36 -6.54
N SER A 285 -29.79 14.60 -6.06
CA SER A 285 -30.86 15.61 -6.16
C SER A 285 -31.20 15.96 -7.62
N THR A 286 -30.23 15.90 -8.53
CA THR A 286 -30.44 16.18 -9.96
C THR A 286 -31.38 15.18 -10.66
N ILE A 287 -31.48 13.98 -10.11
CA ILE A 287 -32.38 12.92 -10.62
C ILE A 287 -33.56 12.66 -9.66
N GLY A 288 -33.83 13.57 -8.72
CA GLY A 288 -34.90 13.43 -7.73
C GLY A 288 -34.63 12.39 -6.62
N MET A 289 -33.39 11.93 -6.47
CA MET A 289 -32.97 10.92 -5.48
C MET A 289 -31.93 11.47 -4.47
N PRO A 290 -32.26 12.48 -3.65
CA PRO A 290 -31.31 13.06 -2.69
C PRO A 290 -30.80 12.07 -1.64
N TRP A 291 -31.53 10.98 -1.42
CA TRP A 291 -31.16 9.88 -0.52
C TRP A 291 -30.05 8.95 -1.05
N LEU A 292 -29.57 9.15 -2.28
CA LEU A 292 -28.56 8.29 -2.89
C LEU A 292 -27.25 8.22 -2.10
N TYR A 293 -26.93 9.25 -1.32
CA TYR A 293 -25.78 9.24 -0.42
C TYR A 293 -25.87 8.11 0.62
N MET A 294 -27.06 7.65 1.02
CA MET A 294 -27.22 6.50 1.93
C MET A 294 -26.73 5.19 1.29
N VAL A 295 -26.97 5.02 -0.01
CA VAL A 295 -26.45 3.84 -0.75
C VAL A 295 -24.93 3.88 -0.77
N LEU A 296 -24.34 5.08 -0.95
CA LEU A 296 -22.88 5.25 -0.85
C LEU A 296 -22.36 4.92 0.55
N VAL A 297 -23.09 5.29 1.62
CA VAL A 297 -22.71 4.92 2.99
C VAL A 297 -22.50 3.41 3.13
N TRP A 298 -23.45 2.61 2.65
CA TRP A 298 -23.33 1.16 2.68
C TRP A 298 -22.18 0.65 1.81
N ALA A 299 -22.01 1.22 0.64
CA ALA A 299 -20.91 0.86 -0.27
C ALA A 299 -19.54 1.13 0.38
N LEU A 300 -19.35 2.31 0.98
CA LEU A 300 -18.10 2.66 1.67
C LEU A 300 -17.87 1.80 2.92
N LEU A 301 -18.92 1.43 3.65
CA LEU A 301 -18.79 0.49 4.77
C LEU A 301 -18.24 -0.86 4.30
N CYS A 302 -18.78 -1.40 3.21
CA CYS A 302 -18.28 -2.65 2.61
C CYS A 302 -16.80 -2.53 2.22
N ASN A 303 -16.40 -1.40 1.64
CA ASN A 303 -15.00 -1.13 1.30
C ASN A 303 -14.12 -1.05 2.54
N THR A 304 -14.55 -0.32 3.56
CA THR A 304 -13.81 -0.17 4.83
C THR A 304 -13.59 -1.53 5.50
N ILE A 305 -14.61 -2.37 5.57
CA ILE A 305 -14.50 -3.72 6.11
C ILE A 305 -13.47 -4.56 5.33
N ALA A 306 -13.54 -4.51 3.99
CA ALA A 306 -12.61 -5.23 3.12
C ALA A 306 -11.16 -4.74 3.29
N MET A 307 -10.97 -3.42 3.33
CA MET A 307 -9.67 -2.78 3.51
C MET A 307 -9.04 -3.13 4.86
N VAL A 308 -9.81 -3.02 5.95
CA VAL A 308 -9.34 -3.33 7.31
C VAL A 308 -8.85 -4.77 7.40
N VAL A 309 -9.66 -5.71 6.93
CA VAL A 309 -9.32 -7.14 7.02
C VAL A 309 -8.08 -7.47 6.18
N THR A 310 -7.94 -6.86 5.01
CA THR A 310 -6.80 -7.09 4.12
C THR A 310 -5.51 -6.49 4.70
N ASN A 311 -5.57 -5.25 5.17
CA ASN A 311 -4.42 -4.54 5.73
C ASN A 311 -3.94 -5.16 7.05
N MET A 312 -4.84 -5.72 7.87
CA MET A 312 -4.44 -6.43 9.08
C MET A 312 -3.71 -7.75 8.77
N ALA A 313 -4.20 -8.49 7.79
CA ALA A 313 -3.70 -9.83 7.51
C ALA A 313 -2.39 -9.83 6.68
N GLY A 314 -2.30 -9.02 5.63
CA GLY A 314 -1.20 -9.04 4.66
C GLY A 314 0.17 -8.76 5.27
N PRO A 315 0.43 -7.53 5.77
CA PRO A 315 1.71 -7.15 6.36
C PRO A 315 2.09 -7.99 7.57
N SER A 316 1.12 -8.32 8.45
CA SER A 316 1.36 -9.21 9.60
C SER A 316 1.80 -10.62 9.17
N PHE A 317 1.23 -11.14 8.07
CA PHE A 317 1.62 -12.43 7.52
C PHE A 317 3.04 -12.40 6.95
N MET A 318 3.39 -11.35 6.20
CA MET A 318 4.75 -11.18 5.64
C MET A 318 5.79 -11.01 6.75
N LEU A 319 5.50 -10.17 7.74
CA LEU A 319 6.38 -9.94 8.88
C LEU A 319 6.55 -11.21 9.74
N GLY A 320 5.48 -11.97 9.98
CA GLY A 320 5.53 -13.25 10.69
C GLY A 320 6.35 -14.32 9.96
N GLN A 321 6.44 -14.25 8.64
CA GLN A 321 7.31 -15.12 7.86
C GLN A 321 8.78 -14.70 7.94
N ALA A 322 9.06 -13.40 7.87
CA ALA A 322 10.41 -12.87 8.06
C ALA A 322 10.93 -13.15 9.48
N GLY A 323 10.05 -13.15 10.46
CA GLY A 323 10.36 -13.51 11.85
C GLY A 323 11.07 -14.84 11.97
N GLY A 324 10.64 -15.87 11.23
CA GLY A 324 11.27 -17.19 11.20
C GLY A 324 12.72 -17.19 10.73
N SER A 325 13.15 -16.17 10.02
CA SER A 325 14.56 -15.96 9.65
C SER A 325 15.41 -15.33 10.75
N GLY A 326 14.87 -15.21 11.97
CA GLY A 326 15.60 -14.74 13.14
C GLY A 326 15.37 -13.27 13.51
N PHE A 327 14.42 -12.59 12.86
CA PHE A 327 14.20 -11.15 13.05
C PHE A 327 13.16 -10.79 14.12
N LEU A 328 12.35 -11.76 14.54
CA LEU A 328 11.32 -11.54 15.56
C LEU A 328 11.43 -12.57 16.67
N PRO A 329 11.11 -12.17 17.92
CA PRO A 329 10.99 -13.11 19.03
C PRO A 329 10.05 -14.27 18.71
N HIS A 330 10.35 -15.48 19.20
CA HIS A 330 9.53 -16.68 18.97
C HIS A 330 8.07 -16.50 19.35
N TRP A 331 7.76 -15.61 20.30
CA TRP A 331 6.39 -15.29 20.68
C TRP A 331 5.56 -14.74 19.52
N PHE A 332 6.14 -13.87 18.69
CA PHE A 332 5.50 -13.28 17.51
C PHE A 332 5.42 -14.25 16.31
N GLN A 333 6.28 -15.25 16.26
CA GLN A 333 6.31 -16.21 15.16
C GLN A 333 5.18 -17.26 15.25
N LYS A 334 4.56 -17.44 16.44
CA LYS A 334 3.52 -18.45 16.65
C LYS A 334 2.28 -18.15 15.81
N LYS A 335 1.85 -19.15 15.04
CA LYS A 335 0.63 -19.12 14.22
C LYS A 335 -0.52 -19.78 14.99
N ASN A 336 -1.74 -19.30 14.75
CA ASN A 336 -2.95 -19.94 15.29
C ASN A 336 -3.34 -21.19 14.47
N LYS A 337 -4.42 -21.89 14.88
CA LYS A 337 -4.95 -23.07 14.17
C LYS A 337 -5.31 -22.82 12.70
N HIS A 338 -5.52 -21.57 12.31
CA HIS A 338 -5.82 -21.15 10.94
C HIS A 338 -4.56 -20.69 10.18
N LYS A 339 -3.36 -20.97 10.72
CA LYS A 339 -2.04 -20.59 10.16
C LYS A 339 -1.82 -19.08 10.04
N MET A 340 -2.59 -18.27 10.77
CA MET A 340 -2.45 -16.81 10.82
C MET A 340 -1.57 -16.36 11.99
N PRO A 341 -0.76 -15.29 11.84
CA PRO A 341 0.08 -14.73 12.91
C PRO A 341 -0.74 -13.85 13.85
N ALA A 342 -1.73 -14.45 14.53
CA ALA A 342 -2.73 -13.74 15.32
C ALA A 342 -2.11 -12.79 16.38
N ARG A 343 -0.96 -13.15 16.96
CA ARG A 343 -0.28 -12.30 17.95
C ARG A 343 0.22 -10.98 17.35
N LEU A 344 0.80 -11.02 16.14
CA LEU A 344 1.19 -9.81 15.41
C LEU A 344 -0.03 -8.94 15.09
N MET A 345 -1.13 -9.56 14.66
CA MET A 345 -2.38 -8.84 14.34
C MET A 345 -2.98 -8.18 15.59
N TYR A 346 -3.01 -8.88 16.74
CA TYR A 346 -3.50 -8.29 17.98
C TYR A 346 -2.57 -7.19 18.54
N THR A 347 -1.26 -7.33 18.39
CA THR A 347 -0.32 -6.25 18.75
C THR A 347 -0.51 -5.03 17.86
N GLN A 348 -0.78 -5.25 16.56
CA GLN A 348 -1.07 -4.19 15.60
C GLN A 348 -2.31 -3.38 15.98
N ILE A 349 -3.42 -4.06 16.28
CA ILE A 349 -4.65 -3.36 16.68
C ILE A 349 -4.53 -2.69 18.06
N ALA A 350 -3.77 -3.26 18.98
CA ALA A 350 -3.48 -2.61 20.27
C ALA A 350 -2.67 -1.32 20.07
N GLY A 351 -1.64 -1.34 19.22
CA GLY A 351 -0.88 -0.15 18.85
C GLY A 351 -1.76 0.91 18.17
N MET A 352 -2.61 0.51 17.23
CA MET A 352 -3.59 1.38 16.60
C MET A 352 -4.54 2.02 17.64
N THR A 353 -5.02 1.24 18.62
CA THR A 353 -5.91 1.76 19.68
C THR A 353 -5.21 2.86 20.50
N ILE A 354 -3.94 2.69 20.80
CA ILE A 354 -3.14 3.71 21.50
C ILE A 354 -3.04 4.97 20.63
N ILE A 355 -2.68 4.81 19.33
CA ILE A 355 -2.55 5.93 18.40
C ILE A 355 -3.87 6.67 18.22
N ALA A 356 -5.00 5.96 18.16
CA ALA A 356 -6.32 6.54 18.02
C ALA A 356 -6.64 7.54 19.15
N TYR A 357 -6.28 7.23 20.40
CA TYR A 357 -6.51 8.15 21.52
C TYR A 357 -5.56 9.36 21.53
N LEU A 358 -4.51 9.37 20.69
CA LEU A 358 -3.70 10.57 20.48
C LEU A 358 -4.45 11.70 19.75
N VAL A 359 -5.65 11.42 19.20
CA VAL A 359 -6.52 12.44 18.59
C VAL A 359 -6.76 13.63 19.52
N LYS A 360 -6.80 13.40 20.83
CA LYS A 360 -6.98 14.47 21.83
C LYS A 360 -5.86 15.51 21.87
N LEU A 361 -4.71 15.21 21.23
CA LEU A 361 -3.59 16.16 21.09
C LEU A 361 -3.78 17.14 19.93
N ILE A 362 -4.74 16.87 19.05
CA ILE A 362 -5.05 17.67 17.87
C ILE A 362 -6.42 18.33 18.05
N PRO A 363 -6.62 19.56 17.55
CA PRO A 363 -7.86 20.32 17.77
C PRO A 363 -9.12 19.63 17.29
N ASN A 364 -9.05 18.87 16.21
CA ASN A 364 -10.19 18.12 15.67
C ASN A 364 -9.77 16.86 14.89
N VAL A 365 -10.79 16.04 14.56
CA VAL A 365 -10.61 14.75 13.85
C VAL A 365 -10.03 14.94 12.46
N GLU A 366 -10.42 15.97 11.72
CA GLU A 366 -9.92 16.23 10.37
C GLU A 366 -8.42 16.50 10.37
N GLY A 367 -7.94 17.36 11.29
CA GLY A 367 -6.53 17.61 11.50
C GLY A 367 -5.75 16.35 11.89
N PHE A 368 -6.35 15.48 12.72
CA PHE A 368 -5.77 14.20 13.11
C PHE A 368 -5.64 13.24 11.92
N VAL A 369 -6.68 13.13 11.09
CA VAL A 369 -6.67 12.32 9.86
C VAL A 369 -5.57 12.79 8.91
N VAL A 370 -5.45 14.10 8.69
CA VAL A 370 -4.39 14.68 7.86
C VAL A 370 -3.01 14.35 8.43
N LEU A 371 -2.81 14.50 9.74
CA LEU A 371 -1.55 14.21 10.41
C LEU A 371 -1.14 12.73 10.22
N LEU A 372 -2.07 11.80 10.45
CA LEU A 372 -1.79 10.38 10.25
C LEU A 372 -1.49 10.05 8.79
N THR A 373 -2.26 10.60 7.85
CA THR A 373 -2.05 10.42 6.41
C THR A 373 -0.67 10.92 5.99
N GLN A 374 -0.24 12.10 6.47
CA GLN A 374 1.09 12.61 6.16
C GLN A 374 2.20 11.79 6.84
N THR A 375 1.98 11.28 8.05
CA THR A 375 2.94 10.38 8.71
C THR A 375 3.13 9.09 7.91
N ILE A 376 2.03 8.48 7.45
CA ILE A 376 2.07 7.31 6.58
C ILE A 376 2.81 7.65 5.28
N THR A 377 2.53 8.79 4.69
CA THR A 377 3.18 9.26 3.45
C THR A 377 4.71 9.32 3.63
N VAL A 378 5.21 9.90 4.72
CA VAL A 378 6.64 9.96 5.02
C VAL A 378 7.25 8.56 5.13
N LEU A 379 6.62 7.66 5.89
CA LEU A 379 7.11 6.28 6.07
C LEU A 379 7.10 5.49 4.78
N TYR A 380 6.03 5.61 4.00
CA TYR A 380 5.89 4.85 2.76
C TYR A 380 6.81 5.36 1.65
N LEU A 381 7.00 6.67 1.54
CA LEU A 381 7.96 7.23 0.60
C LEU A 381 9.41 6.86 0.99
N PHE A 382 9.73 6.78 2.29
CA PHE A 382 11.02 6.26 2.74
C PHE A 382 11.22 4.79 2.34
N TYR A 383 10.20 3.96 2.45
CA TYR A 383 10.21 2.59 1.93
C TYR A 383 10.54 2.56 0.43
N TYR A 384 9.94 3.46 -0.38
CA TYR A 384 10.23 3.54 -1.82
C TYR A 384 11.64 4.05 -2.11
N VAL A 385 12.17 4.97 -1.33
CA VAL A 385 13.58 5.37 -1.43
C VAL A 385 14.50 4.16 -1.28
N LEU A 386 14.22 3.28 -0.32
CA LEU A 386 14.98 2.04 -0.14
C LEU A 386 14.82 1.08 -1.34
N MET A 387 13.61 0.95 -1.88
CA MET A 387 13.33 0.12 -3.05
C MET A 387 14.07 0.61 -4.30
N PHE A 388 14.01 1.90 -4.61
CA PHE A 388 14.71 2.51 -5.75
C PHE A 388 16.23 2.40 -5.59
N THR A 389 16.75 2.64 -4.39
CA THR A 389 18.18 2.50 -4.09
C THR A 389 18.65 1.05 -4.27
N ALA A 390 17.88 0.08 -3.76
CA ALA A 390 18.15 -1.34 -3.97
C ALA A 390 18.15 -1.71 -5.46
N PHE A 391 17.18 -1.21 -6.22
CA PHE A 391 17.08 -1.42 -7.66
C PHE A 391 18.32 -0.94 -8.41
N ILE A 392 18.75 0.32 -8.17
CA ILE A 392 19.95 0.88 -8.80
C ILE A 392 21.17 0.02 -8.45
N LYS A 393 21.35 -0.29 -7.16
CA LYS A 393 22.49 -1.07 -6.67
C LYS A 393 22.52 -2.48 -7.27
N LEU A 394 21.39 -3.16 -7.38
CA LEU A 394 21.28 -4.52 -7.96
C LEU A 394 21.62 -4.55 -9.46
N ARG A 395 21.52 -3.44 -10.18
CA ARG A 395 22.01 -3.34 -11.55
C ARG A 395 23.54 -3.42 -11.67
N TYR A 396 24.25 -3.04 -10.59
CA TYR A 396 25.71 -3.11 -10.52
C TYR A 396 26.19 -4.40 -9.83
N ASP A 397 25.52 -4.80 -8.75
CA ASP A 397 25.94 -5.95 -7.95
C ASP A 397 25.61 -7.29 -8.63
N GLN A 398 24.48 -7.36 -9.35
CA GLN A 398 24.01 -8.59 -10.02
C GLN A 398 23.67 -8.33 -11.51
N PRO A 399 24.62 -7.89 -12.35
CA PRO A 399 24.34 -7.49 -13.73
C PRO A 399 23.88 -8.66 -14.61
N ASN A 400 24.37 -9.87 -14.34
CA ASN A 400 24.12 -11.08 -15.11
C ASN A 400 22.87 -11.85 -14.66
N ARG A 401 22.18 -11.36 -13.60
CA ARG A 401 20.98 -12.05 -13.13
C ARG A 401 19.88 -12.03 -14.19
N PRO A 402 19.28 -13.19 -14.52
CA PRO A 402 18.18 -13.27 -15.48
C PRO A 402 16.98 -12.45 -15.00
N ARG A 403 16.49 -11.56 -15.85
CA ARG A 403 15.32 -10.69 -15.60
C ARG A 403 14.46 -10.73 -16.84
N SER A 404 13.26 -11.29 -16.73
CA SER A 404 12.35 -11.41 -17.87
C SER A 404 11.85 -10.04 -18.32
N PHE A 405 11.70 -9.09 -17.40
CA PHE A 405 11.51 -7.69 -17.71
C PHE A 405 12.70 -6.89 -17.19
N LYS A 406 13.19 -5.95 -18.00
CA LYS A 406 14.30 -5.06 -17.66
C LYS A 406 13.96 -3.64 -18.11
N VAL A 407 14.07 -2.68 -17.20
CA VAL A 407 13.87 -1.26 -17.52
C VAL A 407 14.82 -0.88 -18.66
N PRO A 408 14.30 -0.30 -19.76
CA PRO A 408 15.09 0.05 -20.93
C PRO A 408 16.16 1.11 -20.61
N GLY A 409 17.16 1.27 -21.52
CA GLY A 409 18.23 2.26 -21.37
C GLY A 409 19.43 1.79 -20.52
N GLY A 410 19.53 0.49 -20.18
CA GLY A 410 20.69 -0.05 -19.49
C GLY A 410 20.94 0.55 -18.11
N LYS A 411 22.19 0.95 -17.81
CA LYS A 411 22.54 1.62 -16.54
C LYS A 411 21.99 3.05 -16.48
N PHE A 412 21.98 3.77 -17.59
CA PHE A 412 21.42 5.13 -17.67
C PHE A 412 19.91 5.12 -17.38
N GLY A 413 19.15 4.20 -18.01
CA GLY A 413 17.72 4.06 -17.74
C GLY A 413 17.43 3.69 -16.28
N ALA A 414 18.27 2.86 -15.65
CA ALA A 414 18.12 2.54 -14.23
C ALA A 414 18.33 3.77 -13.32
N TRP A 415 19.35 4.61 -13.64
CA TRP A 415 19.58 5.86 -12.91
C TRP A 415 18.49 6.89 -13.17
N LEU A 416 18.01 7.00 -14.41
CA LEU A 416 16.92 7.92 -14.75
C LEU A 416 15.65 7.57 -13.98
N VAL A 417 15.20 6.31 -14.09
CA VAL A 417 13.95 5.87 -13.46
C VAL A 417 14.08 5.81 -11.93
N GLY A 418 15.13 5.17 -11.43
CA GLY A 418 15.36 5.08 -9.98
C GLY A 418 15.72 6.42 -9.34
N GLY A 419 16.49 7.27 -10.03
CA GLY A 419 16.88 8.60 -9.55
C GLY A 419 15.70 9.56 -9.47
N ILE A 420 14.86 9.62 -10.50
CA ILE A 420 13.62 10.42 -10.47
C ILE A 420 12.73 9.93 -9.32
N GLY A 421 12.57 8.61 -9.15
CA GLY A 421 11.81 8.04 -8.05
C GLY A 421 12.36 8.41 -6.66
N ILE A 422 13.68 8.40 -6.47
CA ILE A 422 14.32 8.82 -5.21
C ILE A 422 14.10 10.31 -4.96
N ILE A 423 14.41 11.16 -5.94
CA ILE A 423 14.33 12.62 -5.81
C ILE A 423 12.89 13.04 -5.51
N SER A 424 11.93 12.52 -6.27
CA SER A 424 10.52 12.84 -6.05
C SER A 424 10.01 12.34 -4.69
N SER A 425 10.43 11.13 -4.25
CA SER A 425 10.08 10.62 -2.94
C SER A 425 10.65 11.47 -1.81
N ILE A 426 11.92 11.87 -1.88
CA ILE A 426 12.55 12.75 -0.87
C ILE A 426 11.87 14.12 -0.86
N PHE A 427 11.58 14.69 -2.02
CA PHE A 427 10.89 15.97 -2.12
C PHE A 427 9.50 15.89 -1.44
N CYS A 428 8.74 14.84 -1.71
CA CYS A 428 7.43 14.66 -1.09
C CYS A 428 7.48 14.31 0.40
N ILE A 429 8.55 13.65 0.89
CA ILE A 429 8.80 13.50 2.33
C ILE A 429 8.92 14.88 2.99
N VAL A 430 9.72 15.78 2.38
CA VAL A 430 9.87 17.14 2.91
C VAL A 430 8.53 17.88 2.90
N LEU A 431 7.77 17.80 1.81
CA LEU A 431 6.44 18.43 1.72
C LEU A 431 5.46 17.88 2.78
N ALA A 432 5.44 16.58 3.02
CA ALA A 432 4.54 15.95 3.97
C ALA A 432 4.76 16.38 5.43
N ILE A 433 5.96 16.85 5.76
CA ILE A 433 6.28 17.36 7.09
C ILE A 433 5.71 18.78 7.31
N TYR A 434 5.46 19.53 6.25
CA TYR A 434 4.89 20.88 6.37
C TYR A 434 3.39 20.84 6.66
N PRO A 435 2.89 21.68 7.59
CA PRO A 435 1.46 21.78 7.85
C PRO A 435 0.74 22.38 6.63
N PRO A 436 -0.32 21.72 6.12
CA PRO A 436 -1.06 22.20 4.97
C PRO A 436 -1.82 23.49 5.27
N THR A 437 -1.76 24.46 4.35
CA THR A 437 -2.48 25.73 4.51
C THR A 437 -3.97 25.61 4.29
N GLN A 438 -4.42 24.61 3.54
CA GLN A 438 -5.82 24.35 3.21
C GLN A 438 -6.64 23.92 4.44
N VAL A 439 -6.00 23.28 5.41
CA VAL A 439 -6.62 22.78 6.65
C VAL A 439 -5.92 23.35 7.90
N LYS A 440 -5.44 24.59 7.81
CA LYS A 440 -4.66 25.21 8.89
C LYS A 440 -5.43 25.34 10.21
N SER A 441 -6.72 25.66 10.15
CA SER A 441 -7.61 25.73 11.32
C SER A 441 -7.76 24.38 11.99
N GLU A 442 -7.74 23.31 11.21
CA GLU A 442 -8.00 21.95 11.65
C GLU A 442 -6.74 21.29 12.26
N VAL A 443 -5.58 21.68 11.76
CA VAL A 443 -4.27 21.14 12.17
C VAL A 443 -3.75 21.76 13.48
N GLY A 444 -4.17 23.00 13.79
CA GLY A 444 -3.73 23.72 14.99
C GLY A 444 -2.31 24.26 14.91
N SER A 445 -1.50 24.05 15.96
CA SER A 445 -0.13 24.57 16.01
C SER A 445 0.80 23.85 15.03
N PRO A 446 1.46 24.56 14.11
CA PRO A 446 2.46 23.97 13.21
C PRO A 446 3.58 23.22 13.91
N VAL A 447 4.00 23.69 15.09
CA VAL A 447 5.06 23.05 15.87
C VAL A 447 4.60 21.69 16.40
N VAL A 448 3.39 21.62 16.94
CA VAL A 448 2.81 20.35 17.41
C VAL A 448 2.67 19.37 16.26
N TYR A 449 2.15 19.82 15.12
CA TYR A 449 1.97 19.00 13.93
C TYR A 449 3.29 18.36 13.46
N VAL A 450 4.31 19.18 13.23
CA VAL A 450 5.64 18.71 12.79
C VAL A 450 6.25 17.78 13.84
N SER A 451 6.17 18.16 15.12
CA SER A 451 6.75 17.36 16.20
C SER A 451 6.11 15.98 16.30
N VAL A 452 4.78 15.87 16.18
CA VAL A 452 4.08 14.58 16.24
C VAL A 452 4.46 13.68 15.06
N ILE A 453 4.52 14.23 13.83
CA ILE A 453 4.99 13.45 12.66
C ILE A 453 6.40 12.93 12.89
N LEU A 454 7.33 13.80 13.29
CA LEU A 454 8.73 13.41 13.48
C LEU A 454 8.89 12.38 14.61
N ILE A 455 8.14 12.53 15.71
CA ILE A 455 8.15 11.57 16.82
C ILE A 455 7.61 10.21 16.36
N LEU A 456 6.47 10.16 15.65
CA LEU A 456 5.90 8.92 15.15
C LEU A 456 6.86 8.21 14.18
N VAL A 457 7.46 8.95 13.25
CA VAL A 457 8.46 8.41 12.31
C VAL A 457 9.69 7.90 13.07
N ALA A 458 10.21 8.70 14.04
CA ALA A 458 11.37 8.30 14.83
C ALA A 458 11.09 7.07 15.69
N VAL A 459 9.90 6.93 16.27
CA VAL A 459 9.46 5.74 17.01
C VAL A 459 9.47 4.51 16.11
N VAL A 460 8.86 4.61 14.91
CA VAL A 460 8.83 3.49 13.95
C VAL A 460 10.24 3.06 13.55
N LEU A 461 11.08 4.01 13.12
CA LEU A 461 12.46 3.71 12.72
C LEU A 461 13.32 3.23 13.91
N GLY A 462 13.10 3.79 15.10
CA GLY A 462 13.75 3.35 16.34
C GLY A 462 13.41 1.89 16.68
N VAL A 463 12.14 1.50 16.59
CA VAL A 463 11.72 0.10 16.78
C VAL A 463 12.37 -0.81 15.74
N CYS A 464 12.43 -0.38 14.46
CA CYS A 464 13.13 -1.12 13.40
C CYS A 464 14.60 -1.36 13.76
N PHE A 465 15.29 -0.32 14.21
CA PHE A 465 16.70 -0.40 14.61
C PHE A 465 16.90 -1.32 15.82
N VAL A 466 16.11 -1.15 16.88
CA VAL A 466 16.19 -1.95 18.10
C VAL A 466 15.93 -3.43 17.81
N LEU A 467 14.87 -3.76 17.07
CA LEU A 467 14.56 -5.14 16.70
C LEU A 467 15.69 -5.78 15.87
N TYR A 468 16.29 -5.01 14.95
CA TYR A 468 17.42 -5.49 14.18
C TYR A 468 18.66 -5.74 15.04
N GLN A 469 18.97 -4.87 16.01
CA GLN A 469 20.08 -5.10 16.93
C GLN A 469 19.83 -6.31 17.84
N LEU A 470 18.63 -6.41 18.41
CA LEU A 470 18.25 -7.55 19.24
C LEU A 470 18.33 -8.87 18.46
N SER A 471 17.95 -8.87 17.16
CA SER A 471 18.01 -10.07 16.32
C SER A 471 19.43 -10.60 16.10
N LYS A 472 20.46 -9.78 16.30
CA LYS A 472 21.87 -10.22 16.23
C LYS A 472 22.33 -10.95 17.48
N HIS A 473 21.73 -10.65 18.62
CA HIS A 473 22.14 -11.19 19.92
C HIS A 473 21.28 -12.38 20.37
N HIS A 474 20.14 -12.61 19.74
CA HIS A 474 19.21 -13.67 20.08
C HIS A 474 19.04 -14.67 18.95
N ASN A 475 19.01 -15.96 19.27
CA ASN A 475 18.72 -17.00 18.29
C ASN A 475 17.20 -17.18 18.13
N TRP A 476 16.56 -16.34 17.29
CA TRP A 476 15.14 -16.41 17.00
C TRP A 476 14.82 -17.16 15.70
N VAL A 477 15.78 -17.90 15.16
CA VAL A 477 15.60 -18.63 13.89
C VAL A 477 14.66 -19.82 14.07
N ASP A 478 13.63 -19.91 13.22
CA ASP A 478 12.79 -21.08 13.06
C ASP A 478 13.20 -21.80 11.75
N PRO A 479 13.85 -22.98 11.82
CA PRO A 479 14.32 -23.72 10.65
C PRO A 479 13.18 -24.00 9.65
N ASN A 480 11.95 -24.21 10.13
CA ASN A 480 10.80 -24.56 9.31
C ASN A 480 10.13 -23.39 8.61
N ASN A 481 10.49 -22.16 8.95
CA ASN A 481 9.82 -20.96 8.44
C ASN A 481 10.76 -19.83 7.98
N LYS A 482 12.07 -20.11 7.84
CA LYS A 482 13.01 -19.07 7.38
C LYS A 482 12.93 -18.84 5.87
N PHE A 483 13.29 -17.66 5.43
CA PHE A 483 13.48 -17.35 4.03
C PHE A 483 14.74 -18.03 3.47
N ALA A 484 14.75 -18.30 2.17
CA ALA A 484 15.97 -18.72 1.49
C ALA A 484 17.06 -17.65 1.68
N PRO A 485 18.33 -18.07 1.81
CA PRO A 485 19.45 -17.13 1.98
C PRO A 485 19.52 -16.16 0.79
N PHE A 486 20.06 -14.98 1.02
CA PHE A 486 20.30 -14.01 -0.03
C PHE A 486 21.43 -14.50 -0.95
N THR A 487 21.43 -14.05 -2.20
CA THR A 487 22.44 -14.48 -3.18
C THR A 487 23.87 -14.15 -2.71
N TRP A 488 24.07 -12.98 -2.12
CA TRP A 488 25.36 -12.60 -1.56
C TRP A 488 25.79 -13.46 -0.34
N GLU A 489 24.85 -14.01 0.43
CA GLU A 489 25.16 -14.97 1.51
C GLU A 489 25.59 -16.32 0.95
N ILE A 490 24.95 -16.79 -0.12
CA ILE A 490 25.32 -18.05 -0.79
C ILE A 490 26.76 -17.98 -1.34
N GLU A 491 27.18 -16.79 -1.78
CA GLU A 491 28.58 -16.55 -2.22
C GLU A 491 29.55 -16.27 -1.06
N GLY A 492 29.10 -16.38 0.20
CA GLY A 492 29.96 -16.18 1.37
C GLY A 492 30.31 -14.72 1.68
N LEU A 493 29.62 -13.77 1.05
CA LEU A 493 29.84 -12.35 1.33
C LEU A 493 29.19 -11.96 2.68
N LYS A 494 29.88 -11.15 3.49
CA LYS A 494 29.36 -10.65 4.79
C LYS A 494 28.30 -9.57 4.62
N LYS A 495 28.22 -8.91 3.46
CA LYS A 495 27.30 -7.83 3.12
C LYS A 495 26.96 -7.85 1.62
N PRO A 496 25.84 -7.24 1.19
CA PRO A 496 25.52 -7.15 -0.23
C PRO A 496 26.65 -6.51 -1.04
N GLY A 497 27.02 -7.17 -2.13
CA GLY A 497 28.10 -6.76 -2.99
C GLY A 497 28.00 -7.45 -4.36
N LYS A 498 29.04 -7.29 -5.17
CA LYS A 498 29.11 -7.83 -6.51
C LYS A 498 29.12 -9.36 -6.47
N VAL A 499 28.12 -9.96 -7.11
CA VAL A 499 27.94 -11.40 -7.24
C VAL A 499 28.45 -11.81 -8.61
N THR A 500 29.43 -12.69 -8.65
CA THR A 500 30.11 -13.14 -9.88
C THR A 500 29.55 -14.42 -10.44
N SER A 501 28.98 -15.27 -9.59
CA SER A 501 28.41 -16.54 -10.00
C SER A 501 27.05 -16.35 -10.70
N ASN A 502 26.83 -17.11 -11.76
CA ASN A 502 25.49 -17.32 -12.33
C ASN A 502 24.71 -18.23 -11.38
N VAL A 503 24.30 -17.70 -10.22
CA VAL A 503 23.49 -18.48 -9.27
C VAL A 503 22.16 -18.82 -9.94
N PRO A 504 21.88 -20.12 -10.18
CA PRO A 504 20.60 -20.51 -10.77
C PRO A 504 19.45 -20.02 -9.87
N THR A 505 18.43 -19.46 -10.48
CA THR A 505 17.18 -19.05 -9.83
C THR A 505 16.44 -20.21 -9.14
N THR A 506 16.99 -21.40 -9.13
CA THR A 506 16.31 -22.67 -8.85
C THR A 506 16.78 -23.37 -7.57
N ILE A 507 17.18 -22.66 -6.53
CA ILE A 507 17.14 -23.27 -5.18
C ILE A 507 15.78 -22.90 -4.56
N MET A 508 14.74 -23.50 -5.10
CA MET A 508 13.42 -23.51 -4.46
C MET A 508 13.14 -24.91 -3.94
N SER A 509 13.10 -25.10 -2.64
CA SER A 509 12.42 -26.26 -2.08
C SER A 509 10.98 -26.28 -2.60
N LYS A 510 10.47 -27.45 -2.95
CA LYS A 510 9.12 -27.68 -3.52
C LYS A 510 7.96 -27.14 -2.69
N ASP A 511 8.22 -26.60 -1.49
CA ASP A 511 7.22 -26.32 -0.46
C ASP A 511 6.99 -24.84 -0.12
N GLN A 512 7.59 -23.90 -0.87
CA GLN A 512 7.53 -22.48 -0.47
C GLN A 512 6.55 -21.64 -1.30
N ASN A 513 5.26 -21.88 -1.10
CA ASN A 513 4.19 -20.98 -1.51
C ASN A 513 3.77 -20.08 -0.33
N PRO A 514 3.75 -18.73 -0.47
CA PRO A 514 3.33 -17.82 0.59
C PRO A 514 1.89 -18.04 1.08
N MET A 515 1.03 -18.67 0.26
CA MET A 515 -0.37 -18.92 0.58
C MET A 515 -0.72 -20.38 0.87
N GLY A 516 0.27 -21.26 1.08
CA GLY A 516 0.03 -22.66 1.43
C GLY A 516 -0.57 -23.52 0.30
N MET A 517 -0.50 -23.08 -0.95
CA MET A 517 -0.94 -23.87 -2.10
C MET A 517 0.25 -24.61 -2.74
N PRO A 518 0.15 -25.90 -3.08
CA PRO A 518 1.24 -26.64 -3.70
C PRO A 518 1.52 -26.12 -5.11
N ILE A 519 2.70 -25.56 -5.34
CA ILE A 519 3.16 -25.17 -6.67
C ILE A 519 3.86 -26.37 -7.28
N LYS A 520 3.20 -27.08 -8.18
CA LYS A 520 3.85 -28.05 -9.07
C LYS A 520 4.09 -27.39 -10.43
N ARG A 521 5.31 -26.91 -10.66
CA ARG A 521 5.88 -26.78 -12.01
C ARG A 521 7.34 -27.14 -11.99
N PRO A 522 7.82 -27.96 -12.93
CA PRO A 522 9.19 -27.87 -13.37
C PRO A 522 9.28 -26.61 -14.25
N TYR A 523 10.00 -25.59 -13.80
CA TYR A 523 10.58 -24.60 -14.70
C TYR A 523 11.54 -25.38 -15.60
N LYS A 524 11.30 -25.42 -16.91
CA LYS A 524 12.31 -25.81 -17.88
C LYS A 524 13.14 -24.57 -18.16
N PRO A 525 14.40 -24.50 -17.72
CA PRO A 525 15.32 -23.49 -18.24
C PRO A 525 15.64 -23.88 -19.67
N ASP A 526 15.59 -22.94 -20.59
CA ASP A 526 16.16 -23.07 -21.92
C ASP A 526 17.70 -22.93 -21.85
N ALA A 527 18.33 -23.67 -20.95
CA ALA A 527 19.77 -23.89 -20.91
C ALA A 527 20.06 -25.10 -20.02
N GLN A 528 20.70 -26.08 -20.60
CA GLN A 528 21.26 -27.25 -19.94
C GLN A 528 22.14 -26.85 -18.76
N VAL A 529 21.64 -27.01 -17.53
CA VAL A 529 22.49 -27.09 -16.34
C VAL A 529 22.78 -28.59 -16.17
N SER A 530 24.02 -28.97 -16.34
CA SER A 530 24.48 -30.35 -16.22
C SER A 530 24.17 -30.92 -14.84
N GLU A 531 23.69 -32.16 -14.78
CA GLU A 531 23.41 -32.92 -13.53
C GLU A 531 24.60 -32.98 -12.56
N ASP A 532 25.81 -32.62 -13.02
CA ASP A 532 27.04 -32.61 -12.23
C ASP A 532 27.09 -31.56 -11.11
N VAL A 533 26.29 -30.48 -11.20
CA VAL A 533 26.22 -29.45 -10.14
C VAL A 533 25.32 -29.91 -8.98
N ILE A 534 24.33 -30.75 -9.25
CA ILE A 534 23.41 -31.28 -8.22
C ILE A 534 24.12 -32.36 -7.38
N LYS A 535 24.96 -33.19 -7.98
CA LYS A 535 25.74 -34.24 -7.27
C LYS A 535 26.81 -33.68 -6.33
N LYS A 536 27.37 -32.50 -6.63
CA LYS A 536 28.39 -31.87 -5.75
C LYS A 536 27.82 -31.25 -4.46
N SER A 537 26.52 -31.04 -4.37
CA SER A 537 25.89 -30.51 -3.16
C SER A 537 25.40 -31.58 -2.18
N GLU A 538 25.41 -32.84 -2.58
CA GLU A 538 24.92 -33.99 -1.77
C GLU A 538 26.02 -34.86 -1.16
N THR A 539 27.30 -34.59 -1.45
CA THR A 539 28.42 -35.34 -0.83
C THR A 539 28.75 -34.72 0.54
N PRO A 540 28.63 -35.48 1.63
CA PRO A 540 29.13 -35.05 2.94
C PRO A 540 30.65 -34.94 2.89
N SER A 541 31.22 -33.92 3.50
CA SER A 541 32.66 -33.74 3.68
C SER A 541 33.25 -34.97 4.41
N PRO A 542 34.43 -35.51 3.98
CA PRO A 542 35.09 -36.56 4.71
C PRO A 542 35.47 -36.05 6.10
N SER A 543 35.13 -36.83 7.13
CA SER A 543 35.64 -36.67 8.49
C SER A 543 37.16 -36.82 8.46
N GLU A 544 37.88 -35.77 8.84
CA GLU A 544 39.29 -35.92 9.25
C GLU A 544 39.34 -36.68 10.57
N ASN A 545 40.06 -37.81 10.51
CA ASN A 545 40.66 -38.47 11.68
C ASN A 545 41.89 -37.71 12.14
#